data_5b3870b780a574bf1e89cbc2ae66208f
#
_entry.id   5b3870b780a574bf1e89cbc2ae66208f
#
_cell.length_a   1.000
_cell.length_b   1.000
_cell.length_c   1.000
_cell.angle_alpha   90.00
_cell.angle_beta   90.00
_cell.angle_gamma   90.00
#
_symmetry.space_group_name_H-M   'P 1'
#
loop_
_entity.id
_entity.type
_entity.pdbx_description
1 polymer ?
#
loop_
_entity_poly.entity_id
_entity_poly.type
_entity_poly.pdbx_seq_one_letter_code
_entity_poly.pdbx_strand_id
1 'polypeptide(L)'
;MVKKLKDNNFHDLISTIYPWYGELHKDEALCRNITFQVTDDCCCACTYCYQGHKGHRIMSKDTAKKAVDLLFEMYERNEGMFINHKTKAIVLDFIGGEPLMNIEAIDYICSYFVQRCLELNHPWLYTWRASMISNGKLYFEPAVQKFLSKFRGLVSFGITIDGPKEIHDACRIYHDGTGNFDDAYKAMMHYRENYSDSPDTKVTIAPENLHNLNRIVRFFTDRNIRLIHANCAFEPNWNLEHARLFYQELKTMADHLLELNDETTVSLFDDDIFKPMESTDNDNYCGGTGGMLAFDPDGIAYPCLRYMPSSLGPDVPPLICGSVNGIFEEPEHKALKDYLDSITRRSQSTDECWECPIAKGCAWCSAWNYQLYGTPNKRCTNICVMHKARSLANVYYWNKWYKQNGEDKKMKMWLPKEEALQIISEDEYEMLKKLSEE
;
A
#
# COMPACT_ATOMS: atom_id res chain seq x y z
N MET A 1 19.74 -17.80 9.91
CA MET A 1 19.60 -16.35 9.69
C MET A 1 18.92 -16.04 8.35
N VAL A 2 19.45 -16.50 7.22
CA VAL A 2 18.88 -16.27 5.86
C VAL A 2 17.46 -16.85 5.67
N LYS A 3 17.11 -17.95 6.34
CA LYS A 3 15.77 -18.56 6.25
C LYS A 3 14.67 -17.73 6.94
N LYS A 4 15.00 -16.99 8.02
CA LYS A 4 14.07 -16.06 8.71
C LYS A 4 13.90 -14.71 7.99
N LEU A 5 14.87 -14.32 7.15
CA LEU A 5 14.75 -13.13 6.29
C LEU A 5 13.75 -13.34 5.12
N LYS A 6 13.38 -14.59 4.83
CA LYS A 6 12.39 -14.94 3.80
C LYS A 6 10.94 -14.68 4.24
N ASP A 7 10.67 -14.77 5.53
CA ASP A 7 9.35 -14.42 6.08
C ASP A 7 9.26 -12.90 6.16
N ASN A 8 8.48 -12.30 5.29
CA ASN A 8 8.32 -10.86 5.09
C ASN A 8 7.77 -10.08 6.30
N ASN A 9 7.87 -10.64 7.51
CA ASN A 9 7.44 -9.97 8.70
C ASN A 9 8.58 -9.08 9.24
N PHE A 10 8.54 -7.79 8.90
CA PHE A 10 9.50 -6.79 9.32
C PHE A 10 9.63 -6.70 10.86
N HIS A 11 8.53 -6.92 11.59
CA HIS A 11 8.55 -6.99 13.06
C HIS A 11 9.38 -8.19 13.56
N ASP A 12 9.28 -9.35 12.91
CA ASP A 12 10.07 -10.52 13.30
C ASP A 12 11.55 -10.34 12.98
N LEU A 13 11.85 -9.66 11.87
CA LEU A 13 13.23 -9.31 11.54
C LEU A 13 13.83 -8.38 12.60
N ILE A 14 13.12 -7.32 12.97
CA ILE A 14 13.55 -6.35 13.97
C ILE A 14 13.72 -7.03 15.34
N SER A 15 12.76 -7.84 15.78
CA SER A 15 12.82 -8.56 17.05
C SER A 15 13.94 -9.60 17.09
N THR A 16 14.38 -10.11 15.94
CA THR A 16 15.49 -11.06 15.83
C THR A 16 16.86 -10.35 15.89
N ILE A 17 16.95 -9.16 15.28
CA ILE A 17 18.20 -8.37 15.24
C ILE A 17 18.37 -7.57 16.53
N TYR A 18 17.29 -7.06 17.08
CA TYR A 18 17.25 -6.34 18.34
C TYR A 18 16.30 -7.04 19.32
N PRO A 19 16.78 -7.96 20.16
CA PRO A 19 15.95 -8.62 21.17
C PRO A 19 15.19 -7.64 22.07
N TRP A 20 15.78 -6.47 22.36
CA TRP A 20 15.18 -5.40 23.13
C TRP A 20 14.06 -4.63 22.40
N TYR A 21 13.93 -4.78 21.07
CA TYR A 21 12.84 -4.15 20.32
C TYR A 21 11.47 -4.68 20.74
N GLY A 22 11.38 -5.96 21.12
CA GLY A 22 10.15 -6.55 21.68
C GLY A 22 9.80 -6.04 23.10
N GLU A 23 10.76 -5.43 23.81
CA GLU A 23 10.57 -4.80 25.12
C GLU A 23 10.14 -3.33 25.01
N LEU A 24 10.37 -2.69 23.86
CA LEU A 24 9.78 -1.39 23.56
C LEU A 24 8.28 -1.56 23.42
N HIS A 25 7.50 -0.78 24.14
CA HIS A 25 6.07 -0.69 23.92
C HIS A 25 5.84 -0.49 22.42
N LYS A 26 5.02 -1.35 21.80
CA LYS A 26 4.73 -1.33 20.35
C LYS A 26 4.34 0.07 19.84
N ASP A 27 3.76 0.87 20.71
CA ASP A 27 3.28 2.23 20.44
C ASP A 27 4.40 3.29 20.39
N GLU A 28 5.63 2.97 20.82
CA GLU A 28 6.73 3.93 20.87
C GLU A 28 7.74 3.79 19.72
N ALA A 29 7.78 2.64 19.07
CA ALA A 29 8.72 2.38 17.98
C ALA A 29 8.05 2.56 16.61
N LEU A 30 8.59 3.47 15.81
CA LEU A 30 8.06 3.79 14.49
C LEU A 30 8.89 3.15 13.38
N CYS A 31 8.21 2.56 12.40
CA CYS A 31 8.76 2.28 11.09
C CYS A 31 8.27 3.36 10.13
N ARG A 32 9.17 3.98 9.38
CA ARG A 32 8.86 5.04 8.42
C ARG A 32 9.11 4.61 6.99
N ASN A 33 8.16 4.93 6.13
CA ASN A 33 8.30 4.76 4.69
C ASN A 33 8.72 6.09 4.07
N ILE A 34 9.88 6.10 3.40
CA ILE A 34 10.42 7.25 2.69
C ILE A 34 10.43 6.92 1.21
N THR A 35 9.58 7.60 0.47
CA THR A 35 9.39 7.35 -0.97
C THR A 35 10.30 8.25 -1.80
N PHE A 36 11.02 7.65 -2.73
CA PHE A 36 11.82 8.33 -3.75
C PHE A 36 11.16 8.10 -5.10
N GLN A 37 10.59 9.15 -5.69
CA GLN A 37 10.19 9.11 -7.08
C GLN A 37 11.45 9.36 -7.92
N VAL A 38 12.11 8.27 -8.32
CA VAL A 38 13.41 8.37 -9.00
C VAL A 38 13.30 8.82 -10.45
N THR A 39 12.11 8.78 -11.03
CA THR A 39 11.79 9.30 -12.37
C THR A 39 10.30 9.52 -12.54
N ASP A 40 9.91 10.44 -13.44
CA ASP A 40 8.54 10.59 -13.90
C ASP A 40 8.24 9.71 -15.12
N ASP A 41 9.26 9.16 -15.76
CA ASP A 41 9.12 8.42 -17.02
C ASP A 41 8.65 6.97 -16.79
N CYS A 42 7.93 6.44 -17.77
CA CYS A 42 7.41 5.08 -17.72
C CYS A 42 7.31 4.50 -19.13
N CYS A 43 7.72 3.26 -19.30
CA CYS A 43 7.55 2.53 -20.56
C CYS A 43 6.12 2.05 -20.84
N CYS A 44 5.19 2.20 -19.85
CA CYS A 44 3.79 1.80 -19.99
C CYS A 44 2.83 2.99 -19.94
N ALA A 45 1.68 2.82 -20.62
CA ALA A 45 0.55 3.74 -20.68
C ALA A 45 -0.71 3.11 -20.08
N CYS A 46 -0.63 2.61 -18.83
CA CYS A 46 -1.74 1.92 -18.16
C CYS A 46 -2.97 2.81 -18.02
N THR A 47 -4.16 2.31 -18.35
CA THR A 47 -5.41 3.08 -18.43
C THR A 47 -5.90 3.63 -17.09
N TYR A 48 -5.59 2.98 -16.00
CA TYR A 48 -5.98 3.36 -14.62
C TYR A 48 -4.83 3.99 -13.81
N CYS A 49 -3.74 4.41 -14.48
CA CYS A 49 -2.58 4.93 -13.76
C CYS A 49 -2.93 6.23 -13.00
N TYR A 50 -2.76 6.22 -11.68
CA TYR A 50 -3.00 7.41 -10.86
C TYR A 50 -2.01 8.54 -11.15
N GLN A 51 -0.85 8.24 -11.74
CA GLN A 51 0.08 9.24 -12.26
C GLN A 51 -0.38 9.71 -13.63
N GLY A 52 -1.35 10.61 -13.65
CA GLY A 52 -1.94 11.17 -14.87
C GLY A 52 -0.99 12.09 -15.64
N HIS A 53 0.02 12.63 -14.96
CA HIS A 53 0.97 13.61 -15.53
C HIS A 53 2.38 13.05 -15.46
N LYS A 54 2.74 12.23 -16.45
CA LYS A 54 4.09 11.69 -16.61
C LYS A 54 4.98 12.70 -17.33
N GLY A 55 6.25 12.71 -16.96
CA GLY A 55 7.30 13.55 -17.56
C GLY A 55 8.53 12.71 -17.88
N HIS A 56 9.67 13.40 -18.02
CA HIS A 56 10.97 12.77 -18.27
C HIS A 56 12.03 13.22 -17.25
N ARG A 57 11.58 13.74 -16.08
CA ARG A 57 12.53 14.11 -15.03
C ARG A 57 13.15 12.86 -14.44
N ILE A 58 14.42 12.95 -14.10
CA ILE A 58 15.21 11.85 -13.53
C ILE A 58 15.94 12.39 -12.31
N MET A 59 15.82 11.71 -11.16
CA MET A 59 16.53 12.07 -9.94
C MET A 59 18.04 11.94 -10.14
N SER A 60 18.76 13.04 -9.90
CA SER A 60 20.22 13.07 -9.99
C SER A 60 20.86 12.40 -8.76
N LYS A 61 22.13 11.98 -8.91
CA LYS A 61 22.90 11.47 -7.75
C LYS A 61 23.11 12.53 -6.68
N ASP A 62 23.20 13.81 -7.02
CA ASP A 62 23.31 14.90 -6.06
C ASP A 62 22.02 15.05 -5.25
N THR A 63 20.87 15.06 -5.93
CA THR A 63 19.55 15.08 -5.29
C THR A 63 19.36 13.88 -4.37
N ALA A 64 19.68 12.68 -4.86
CA ALA A 64 19.61 11.43 -4.10
C ALA A 64 20.50 11.48 -2.84
N LYS A 65 21.73 11.98 -2.98
CA LYS A 65 22.66 12.17 -1.87
C LYS A 65 22.09 13.08 -0.80
N LYS A 66 21.62 14.28 -1.19
CA LYS A 66 21.05 15.26 -0.27
C LYS A 66 19.80 14.71 0.43
N ALA A 67 18.95 14.00 -0.27
CA ALA A 67 17.78 13.37 0.34
C ALA A 67 18.18 12.36 1.42
N VAL A 68 19.17 11.49 1.14
CA VAL A 68 19.69 10.55 2.16
C VAL A 68 20.32 11.26 3.35
N ASP A 69 21.18 12.26 3.12
CA ASP A 69 21.81 13.02 4.21
C ASP A 69 20.75 13.68 5.10
N LEU A 70 19.70 14.26 4.50
CA LEU A 70 18.60 14.88 5.23
C LEU A 70 17.87 13.91 6.17
N LEU A 71 17.73 12.60 5.81
CA LEU A 71 17.10 11.63 6.70
C LEU A 71 17.88 11.48 8.03
N PHE A 72 19.21 11.43 7.95
CA PHE A 72 20.05 11.36 9.15
C PHE A 72 20.04 12.66 9.94
N GLU A 73 20.07 13.81 9.26
CA GLU A 73 19.94 15.12 9.92
C GLU A 73 18.62 15.26 10.66
N MET A 74 17.51 14.84 10.07
CA MET A 74 16.20 14.83 10.73
C MET A 74 16.18 13.92 11.97
N TYR A 75 16.82 12.76 11.89
CA TYR A 75 16.95 11.85 13.03
C TYR A 75 17.74 12.50 14.16
N GLU A 76 18.89 13.12 13.88
CA GLU A 76 19.73 13.81 14.86
C GLU A 76 19.02 15.01 15.51
N ARG A 77 18.29 15.81 14.73
CA ARG A 77 17.52 16.95 15.24
C ARG A 77 16.38 16.51 16.17
N ASN A 78 15.87 15.30 16.01
CA ASN A 78 14.77 14.70 16.81
C ASN A 78 13.48 15.54 16.91
N GLU A 79 13.25 16.45 15.97
CA GLU A 79 12.12 17.39 15.96
C GLU A 79 11.11 17.08 14.86
N GLY A 80 11.39 16.05 14.05
CA GLY A 80 10.66 15.76 12.85
C GLY A 80 9.34 15.01 13.09
N MET A 81 8.29 15.46 12.41
CA MET A 81 7.04 14.72 12.25
C MET A 81 7.26 13.37 11.55
N PHE A 82 8.10 13.37 10.51
CA PHE A 82 8.35 12.17 9.69
C PHE A 82 9.42 11.27 10.30
N ILE A 83 10.53 11.85 10.76
CA ILE A 83 11.67 11.12 11.33
C ILE A 83 12.09 11.77 12.64
N ASN A 84 12.30 10.93 13.67
CA ASN A 84 12.77 11.30 14.99
C ASN A 84 13.39 10.07 15.69
N HIS A 85 13.85 10.18 16.92
CA HIS A 85 14.47 9.07 17.67
C HIS A 85 13.55 7.86 17.91
N LYS A 86 12.21 8.00 17.74
CA LYS A 86 11.27 6.87 17.75
C LYS A 86 11.30 6.09 16.46
N THR A 87 11.87 6.63 15.37
CA THR A 87 12.00 5.94 14.07
C THR A 87 13.09 4.88 14.17
N LYS A 88 12.69 3.69 14.55
CA LYS A 88 13.60 2.55 14.76
C LYS A 88 13.87 1.77 13.49
N ALA A 89 13.01 1.93 12.47
CA ALA A 89 13.12 1.24 11.21
C ALA A 89 12.74 2.16 10.05
N ILE A 90 13.30 1.88 8.87
CA ILE A 90 13.06 2.68 7.67
C ILE A 90 12.91 1.79 6.43
N VAL A 91 11.92 2.12 5.62
CA VAL A 91 11.73 1.55 4.29
C VAL A 91 12.06 2.64 3.27
N LEU A 92 13.05 2.39 2.43
CA LEU A 92 13.36 3.19 1.25
C LEU A 92 12.48 2.67 0.12
N ASP A 93 11.40 3.38 -0.16
CA ASP A 93 10.40 2.98 -1.14
C ASP A 93 10.66 3.71 -2.47
N PHE A 94 10.87 2.94 -3.54
CA PHE A 94 11.20 3.48 -4.84
C PHE A 94 10.02 3.39 -5.79
N ILE A 95 9.63 4.54 -6.29
CA ILE A 95 8.62 4.68 -7.31
C ILE A 95 9.16 5.49 -8.50
N GLY A 96 8.34 5.56 -9.52
CA GLY A 96 8.55 6.42 -10.65
C GLY A 96 7.28 6.42 -11.46
N GLY A 97 7.34 6.77 -12.73
CA GLY A 97 6.49 6.13 -13.70
C GLY A 97 6.83 4.63 -13.71
N GLU A 98 8.10 4.30 -14.02
CA GLU A 98 8.70 2.97 -13.81
C GLU A 98 10.04 3.12 -13.07
N PRO A 99 10.18 2.65 -11.83
CA PRO A 99 11.40 2.89 -11.05
C PRO A 99 12.66 2.30 -11.68
N LEU A 100 12.57 1.17 -12.38
CA LEU A 100 13.72 0.53 -13.00
C LEU A 100 14.34 1.34 -14.14
N MET A 101 13.66 2.37 -14.66
CA MET A 101 14.25 3.31 -15.63
C MET A 101 15.38 4.17 -15.04
N ASN A 102 15.46 4.25 -13.69
CA ASN A 102 16.57 4.92 -13.01
C ASN A 102 17.18 4.01 -11.92
N ILE A 103 17.47 2.77 -12.28
CA ILE A 103 18.10 1.79 -11.36
C ILE A 103 19.44 2.27 -10.80
N GLU A 104 20.15 3.14 -11.50
CA GLU A 104 21.41 3.72 -11.03
C GLU A 104 21.22 4.61 -9.82
N ALA A 105 20.14 5.42 -9.78
CA ALA A 105 19.82 6.23 -8.61
C ALA A 105 19.39 5.34 -7.44
N ILE A 106 18.60 4.29 -7.68
CA ILE A 106 18.17 3.33 -6.67
C ILE A 106 19.39 2.63 -6.03
N ASP A 107 20.30 2.09 -6.86
CA ASP A 107 21.53 1.46 -6.36
C ASP A 107 22.40 2.45 -5.58
N TYR A 108 22.49 3.70 -6.06
CA TYR A 108 23.24 4.76 -5.37
C TYR A 108 22.63 5.10 -4.01
N ILE A 109 21.30 5.31 -3.94
CA ILE A 109 20.59 5.64 -2.68
C ILE A 109 20.81 4.53 -1.67
N CYS A 110 20.57 3.27 -2.02
CA CYS A 110 20.76 2.14 -1.11
C CYS A 110 22.21 1.99 -0.66
N SER A 111 23.16 2.14 -1.57
CA SER A 111 24.60 2.02 -1.24
C SER A 111 25.08 3.15 -0.34
N TYR A 112 24.68 4.38 -0.66
CA TYR A 112 25.04 5.56 0.11
C TYR A 112 24.36 5.55 1.50
N PHE A 113 23.11 5.11 1.58
CA PHE A 113 22.42 4.94 2.86
C PHE A 113 23.17 3.96 3.78
N VAL A 114 23.57 2.80 3.26
CA VAL A 114 24.38 1.83 4.02
C VAL A 114 25.73 2.43 4.45
N GLN A 115 26.41 3.16 3.56
CA GLN A 115 27.64 3.86 3.88
C GLN A 115 27.44 4.85 5.04
N ARG A 116 26.39 5.68 4.99
CA ARG A 116 26.07 6.64 6.06
C ARG A 116 25.75 5.95 7.38
N CYS A 117 25.02 4.83 7.34
CA CYS A 117 24.75 4.02 8.53
C CYS A 117 26.06 3.52 9.18
N LEU A 118 27.02 3.07 8.37
CA LEU A 118 28.33 2.60 8.87
C LEU A 118 29.16 3.75 9.44
N GLU A 119 29.25 4.89 8.74
CA GLU A 119 29.99 6.07 9.17
C GLU A 119 29.49 6.62 10.52
N LEU A 120 28.17 6.62 10.71
CA LEU A 120 27.52 7.14 11.91
C LEU A 120 27.28 6.07 12.98
N ASN A 121 27.64 4.81 12.75
CA ASN A 121 27.25 3.67 13.57
C ASN A 121 25.73 3.68 13.89
N HIS A 122 24.92 3.97 12.87
CA HIS A 122 23.49 4.22 13.01
C HIS A 122 22.69 2.91 13.11
N PRO A 123 21.68 2.81 14.00
CA PRO A 123 20.92 1.59 14.21
C PRO A 123 20.15 1.13 12.95
N TRP A 124 19.79 2.04 12.04
CA TRP A 124 19.14 1.69 10.79
C TRP A 124 19.94 0.74 9.89
N LEU A 125 21.26 0.59 10.11
CA LEU A 125 22.06 -0.40 9.38
C LEU A 125 21.43 -1.79 9.37
N TYR A 126 20.71 -2.14 10.44
CA TYR A 126 20.13 -3.46 10.63
C TYR A 126 18.60 -3.50 10.48
N THR A 127 17.96 -2.33 10.36
CA THR A 127 16.49 -2.18 10.38
C THR A 127 15.97 -1.40 9.19
N TRP A 128 16.60 -1.53 8.04
CA TRP A 128 16.14 -0.95 6.80
C TRP A 128 15.82 -2.01 5.75
N ARG A 129 15.01 -1.63 4.76
CA ARG A 129 14.85 -2.37 3.52
C ARG A 129 14.52 -1.42 2.38
N ALA A 130 14.80 -1.88 1.15
CA ALA A 130 14.29 -1.26 -0.07
C ALA A 130 12.94 -1.89 -0.44
N SER A 131 12.03 -1.09 -0.97
CA SER A 131 10.75 -1.54 -1.52
C SER A 131 10.54 -0.92 -2.90
N MET A 132 10.05 -1.69 -3.84
CA MET A 132 9.63 -1.17 -5.14
C MET A 132 8.67 -2.12 -5.85
N ILE A 133 7.79 -1.54 -6.67
CA ILE A 133 6.90 -2.28 -7.55
C ILE A 133 7.18 -1.85 -8.99
N SER A 134 7.41 -2.81 -9.88
CA SER A 134 7.74 -2.61 -11.28
C SER A 134 6.68 -3.20 -12.22
N ASN A 135 6.64 -2.69 -13.45
CA ASN A 135 5.87 -3.31 -14.54
C ASN A 135 6.59 -4.51 -15.20
N GLY A 136 7.81 -4.83 -14.77
CA GLY A 136 8.57 -6.00 -15.20
C GLY A 136 9.35 -5.84 -16.50
N LYS A 137 9.14 -4.79 -17.31
CA LYS A 137 9.78 -4.61 -18.64
C LYS A 137 11.30 -4.62 -18.58
N LEU A 138 11.85 -3.92 -17.61
CA LEU A 138 13.30 -3.74 -17.47
C LEU A 138 13.94 -4.73 -16.48
N TYR A 139 13.17 -5.69 -15.99
CA TYR A 139 13.63 -6.62 -14.96
C TYR A 139 14.92 -7.36 -15.31
N PHE A 140 15.08 -7.80 -16.57
CA PHE A 140 16.23 -8.57 -17.02
C PHE A 140 17.45 -7.72 -17.41
N GLU A 141 17.36 -6.40 -17.29
CA GLU A 141 18.52 -5.54 -17.54
C GLU A 141 19.68 -5.89 -16.59
N PRO A 142 20.94 -5.95 -17.07
CA PRO A 142 22.08 -6.36 -16.25
C PRO A 142 22.25 -5.54 -14.97
N ALA A 143 21.96 -4.23 -15.02
CA ALA A 143 22.03 -3.34 -13.86
C ALA A 143 20.99 -3.71 -12.79
N VAL A 144 19.78 -4.07 -13.21
CA VAL A 144 18.70 -4.52 -12.31
C VAL A 144 19.06 -5.83 -11.63
N GLN A 145 19.54 -6.83 -12.40
CA GLN A 145 19.95 -8.11 -11.85
C GLN A 145 21.13 -7.97 -10.87
N LYS A 146 22.07 -7.09 -11.17
CA LYS A 146 23.19 -6.77 -10.29
C LYS A 146 22.70 -6.14 -8.98
N PHE A 147 21.76 -5.20 -9.03
CA PHE A 147 21.16 -4.56 -7.86
C PHE A 147 20.42 -5.60 -6.99
N LEU A 148 19.54 -6.40 -7.56
CA LEU A 148 18.79 -7.43 -6.83
C LEU A 148 19.72 -8.48 -6.18
N SER A 149 20.80 -8.85 -6.87
CA SER A 149 21.81 -9.76 -6.33
C SER A 149 22.61 -9.12 -5.18
N LYS A 150 22.99 -7.84 -5.33
CA LYS A 150 23.76 -7.06 -4.33
C LYS A 150 23.00 -6.90 -3.01
N PHE A 151 21.71 -6.63 -3.08
CA PHE A 151 20.86 -6.37 -1.92
C PHE A 151 19.89 -7.52 -1.65
N ARG A 152 20.28 -8.75 -2.00
CA ARG A 152 19.46 -9.95 -1.77
C ARG A 152 19.01 -10.04 -0.31
N GLY A 153 17.69 -10.22 -0.09
CA GLY A 153 17.08 -10.30 1.24
C GLY A 153 16.79 -8.95 1.91
N LEU A 154 17.27 -7.83 1.32
CA LEU A 154 16.96 -6.47 1.77
C LEU A 154 15.98 -5.75 0.84
N VAL A 155 15.65 -6.33 -0.31
CA VAL A 155 14.72 -5.75 -1.30
C VAL A 155 13.42 -6.52 -1.28
N SER A 156 12.31 -5.80 -1.00
CA SER A 156 10.95 -6.23 -1.30
C SER A 156 10.64 -5.77 -2.73
N PHE A 157 10.59 -6.71 -3.66
CA PHE A 157 10.39 -6.41 -5.07
C PHE A 157 9.10 -7.06 -5.56
N GLY A 158 8.17 -6.21 -5.95
CA GLY A 158 6.90 -6.64 -6.51
C GLY A 158 6.83 -6.41 -8.02
N ILE A 159 6.09 -7.26 -8.71
CA ILE A 159 5.76 -7.09 -10.11
C ILE A 159 4.25 -7.00 -10.23
N THR A 160 3.76 -5.94 -10.87
CA THR A 160 2.33 -5.76 -11.03
C THR A 160 1.80 -6.72 -12.10
N ILE A 161 0.89 -7.60 -11.68
CA ILE A 161 0.10 -8.45 -12.58
C ILE A 161 -1.36 -8.37 -12.12
N ASP A 162 -2.25 -8.05 -13.04
CA ASP A 162 -3.68 -7.87 -12.75
C ASP A 162 -4.51 -9.14 -13.06
N GLY A 163 -3.86 -10.30 -13.21
CA GLY A 163 -4.51 -11.59 -13.47
C GLY A 163 -4.11 -12.22 -14.79
N PRO A 164 -5.00 -13.00 -15.44
CA PRO A 164 -4.76 -13.59 -16.77
C PRO A 164 -4.41 -12.55 -17.83
N LYS A 165 -3.71 -12.99 -18.88
CA LYS A 165 -3.17 -12.11 -19.92
C LYS A 165 -4.20 -11.14 -20.51
N GLU A 166 -5.38 -11.64 -20.85
CA GLU A 166 -6.44 -10.84 -21.47
C GLU A 166 -7.00 -9.76 -20.53
N ILE A 167 -7.01 -10.00 -19.21
CA ILE A 167 -7.42 -9.03 -18.20
C ILE A 167 -6.32 -8.01 -17.96
N HIS A 168 -5.10 -8.48 -17.84
CA HIS A 168 -3.94 -7.64 -17.62
C HIS A 168 -3.69 -6.69 -18.80
N ASP A 169 -3.64 -7.23 -20.02
CA ASP A 169 -3.34 -6.47 -21.25
C ASP A 169 -4.49 -5.52 -21.66
N ALA A 170 -5.69 -5.69 -21.13
CA ALA A 170 -6.77 -4.73 -21.32
C ALA A 170 -6.51 -3.37 -20.66
N CYS A 171 -5.70 -3.34 -19.59
CA CYS A 171 -5.40 -2.12 -18.84
C CYS A 171 -3.92 -1.73 -18.87
N ARG A 172 -3.02 -2.70 -18.98
CA ARG A 172 -1.58 -2.48 -18.87
C ARG A 172 -0.92 -2.66 -20.22
N ILE A 173 -0.79 -1.55 -20.91
CA ILE A 173 -0.25 -1.48 -22.27
C ILE A 173 1.04 -0.67 -22.33
N TYR A 174 1.89 -0.95 -23.30
CA TYR A 174 2.99 -0.09 -23.71
C TYR A 174 2.46 1.12 -24.49
N HIS A 175 3.34 2.08 -24.78
CA HIS A 175 2.99 3.27 -25.58
C HIS A 175 2.57 2.94 -27.03
N ASP A 176 2.96 1.77 -27.54
CA ASP A 176 2.55 1.27 -28.86
C ASP A 176 1.19 0.55 -28.86
N GLY A 177 0.54 0.46 -27.69
CA GLY A 177 -0.75 -0.20 -27.50
C GLY A 177 -0.67 -1.71 -27.29
N THR A 178 0.52 -2.33 -27.29
CA THR A 178 0.68 -3.76 -26.97
C THR A 178 0.63 -4.00 -25.47
N GLY A 179 0.09 -5.17 -25.06
CA GLY A 179 0.04 -5.57 -23.66
C GLY A 179 1.41 -5.93 -23.08
N ASN A 180 1.59 -5.76 -21.77
CA ASN A 180 2.89 -6.02 -21.13
C ASN A 180 2.92 -7.32 -20.30
N PHE A 181 1.88 -8.15 -20.37
CA PHE A 181 1.77 -9.37 -19.56
C PHE A 181 2.97 -10.30 -19.68
N ASP A 182 3.42 -10.57 -20.89
CA ASP A 182 4.48 -11.58 -21.12
C ASP A 182 5.79 -11.18 -20.44
N ASP A 183 6.18 -9.90 -20.51
CA ASP A 183 7.37 -9.37 -19.82
C ASP A 183 7.18 -9.41 -18.29
N ALA A 184 6.03 -8.95 -17.79
CA ALA A 184 5.72 -8.94 -16.36
C ALA A 184 5.67 -10.36 -15.77
N TYR A 185 5.01 -11.29 -16.45
CA TYR A 185 4.87 -12.67 -16.00
C TYR A 185 6.24 -13.41 -15.98
N LYS A 186 7.02 -13.26 -17.05
CA LYS A 186 8.37 -13.82 -17.10
C LYS A 186 9.26 -13.29 -15.98
N ALA A 187 9.19 -11.99 -15.71
CA ALA A 187 9.92 -11.34 -14.63
C ALA A 187 9.49 -11.87 -13.25
N MET A 188 8.18 -11.97 -13.00
CA MET A 188 7.63 -12.49 -11.74
C MET A 188 8.07 -13.93 -11.49
N MET A 189 7.97 -14.80 -12.49
CA MET A 189 8.36 -16.20 -12.34
C MET A 189 9.87 -16.36 -12.07
N HIS A 190 10.70 -15.59 -12.78
CA HIS A 190 12.15 -15.60 -12.53
C HIS A 190 12.48 -15.04 -11.13
N TYR A 191 11.82 -13.96 -10.69
CA TYR A 191 12.03 -13.42 -9.34
C TYR A 191 11.66 -14.44 -8.27
N ARG A 192 10.53 -15.14 -8.45
CA ARG A 192 10.08 -16.21 -7.57
C ARG A 192 11.10 -17.35 -7.45
N GLU A 193 11.63 -17.80 -8.56
CA GLU A 193 12.60 -18.92 -8.59
C GLU A 193 13.94 -18.54 -7.94
N ASN A 194 14.36 -17.28 -8.06
CA ASN A 194 15.72 -16.88 -7.72
C ASN A 194 15.86 -16.04 -6.45
N TYR A 195 14.80 -15.34 -6.03
CA TYR A 195 14.90 -14.35 -4.94
C TYR A 195 13.89 -14.53 -3.81
N SER A 196 12.64 -14.88 -4.09
CA SER A 196 11.57 -14.99 -3.09
C SER A 196 10.52 -15.99 -3.50
N ASP A 197 10.22 -16.96 -2.64
CA ASP A 197 9.19 -17.98 -2.88
C ASP A 197 7.77 -17.37 -2.93
N SER A 198 7.59 -16.18 -2.34
CA SER A 198 6.34 -15.45 -2.28
C SER A 198 6.53 -14.04 -2.86
N PRO A 199 6.50 -13.87 -4.18
CA PRO A 199 6.56 -12.56 -4.79
C PRO A 199 5.32 -11.74 -4.39
N ASP A 200 5.54 -10.46 -4.07
CA ASP A 200 4.44 -9.54 -3.82
C ASP A 200 3.63 -9.34 -5.12
N THR A 201 2.33 -9.57 -5.02
CA THR A 201 1.40 -9.29 -6.11
C THR A 201 0.53 -8.09 -5.74
N LYS A 202 0.30 -7.19 -6.67
CA LYS A 202 -0.57 -6.04 -6.48
C LYS A 202 -1.69 -6.05 -7.52
N VAL A 203 -2.92 -6.20 -7.06
CA VAL A 203 -4.13 -6.12 -7.88
C VAL A 203 -4.87 -4.83 -7.56
N THR A 204 -5.10 -4.00 -8.56
CA THR A 204 -5.96 -2.83 -8.44
C THR A 204 -7.34 -3.17 -8.97
N ILE A 205 -8.36 -3.06 -8.11
CA ILE A 205 -9.75 -3.30 -8.47
C ILE A 205 -10.34 -1.98 -8.96
N ALA A 206 -10.80 -1.98 -10.20
CA ALA A 206 -11.50 -0.88 -10.86
C ALA A 206 -12.85 -1.39 -11.39
N PRO A 207 -13.82 -0.52 -11.73
CA PRO A 207 -15.10 -0.96 -12.28
C PRO A 207 -14.95 -1.89 -13.48
N GLU A 208 -13.94 -1.66 -14.32
CA GLU A 208 -13.69 -2.38 -15.57
C GLU A 208 -13.29 -3.85 -15.35
N ASN A 209 -12.57 -4.15 -14.25
CA ASN A 209 -12.09 -5.51 -13.96
C ASN A 209 -12.81 -6.19 -12.79
N LEU A 210 -13.76 -5.50 -12.14
CA LEU A 210 -14.46 -5.99 -10.96
C LEU A 210 -15.12 -7.37 -11.17
N HIS A 211 -15.74 -7.58 -12.31
CA HIS A 211 -16.41 -8.84 -12.70
C HIS A 211 -15.44 -10.01 -12.97
N ASN A 212 -14.15 -9.77 -12.93
CA ASN A 212 -13.11 -10.78 -13.12
C ASN A 212 -12.33 -11.10 -11.84
N LEU A 213 -12.71 -10.54 -10.70
CA LEU A 213 -11.90 -10.60 -9.48
C LEU A 213 -11.61 -12.05 -9.05
N ASN A 214 -12.60 -12.93 -9.15
CA ASN A 214 -12.44 -14.35 -8.84
C ASN A 214 -11.49 -15.06 -9.84
N ARG A 215 -11.57 -14.75 -11.13
CA ARG A 215 -10.63 -15.26 -12.14
C ARG A 215 -9.20 -14.78 -11.89
N ILE A 216 -9.05 -13.52 -11.43
CA ILE A 216 -7.75 -12.94 -11.06
C ILE A 216 -7.13 -13.71 -9.89
N VAL A 217 -7.90 -13.97 -8.83
CA VAL A 217 -7.38 -14.70 -7.68
C VAL A 217 -7.07 -16.17 -8.04
N ARG A 218 -7.93 -16.85 -8.78
CA ARG A 218 -7.66 -18.21 -9.28
C ARG A 218 -6.40 -18.28 -10.13
N PHE A 219 -6.15 -17.27 -10.95
CA PHE A 219 -4.91 -17.20 -11.73
C PHE A 219 -3.65 -17.28 -10.84
N PHE A 220 -3.66 -16.63 -9.67
CA PHE A 220 -2.54 -16.67 -8.73
C PHE A 220 -2.49 -17.98 -7.95
N THR A 221 -3.61 -18.44 -7.42
CA THR A 221 -3.68 -19.66 -6.60
C THR A 221 -3.31 -20.91 -7.41
N ASP A 222 -3.74 -21.01 -8.68
CA ASP A 222 -3.37 -22.09 -9.60
C ASP A 222 -1.86 -22.13 -9.88
N ARG A 223 -1.15 -21.04 -9.62
CA ARG A 223 0.31 -20.91 -9.76
C ARG A 223 1.04 -20.99 -8.43
N ASN A 224 0.33 -21.37 -7.38
CA ASN A 224 0.87 -21.45 -6.03
C ASN A 224 1.44 -20.11 -5.52
N ILE A 225 0.81 -18.98 -5.91
CA ILE A 225 1.08 -17.65 -5.37
C ILE A 225 0.08 -17.41 -4.26
N ARG A 226 0.57 -17.35 -3.02
CA ARG A 226 -0.24 -17.42 -1.81
C ARG A 226 -0.51 -16.06 -1.15
N LEU A 227 0.25 -15.04 -1.48
CA LEU A 227 0.05 -13.69 -0.94
C LEU A 227 -0.45 -12.76 -2.03
N ILE A 228 -1.72 -12.37 -1.94
CA ILE A 228 -2.41 -11.56 -2.94
C ILE A 228 -2.88 -10.27 -2.31
N HIS A 229 -2.23 -9.15 -2.65
CA HIS A 229 -2.66 -7.83 -2.23
C HIS A 229 -3.62 -7.23 -3.25
N ALA A 230 -4.83 -6.93 -2.82
CA ALA A 230 -5.85 -6.32 -3.66
C ALA A 230 -6.54 -5.16 -2.93
N ASN A 231 -6.83 -4.09 -3.65
CA ASN A 231 -7.62 -2.98 -3.11
C ASN A 231 -8.43 -2.30 -4.23
N CYS A 232 -9.59 -1.77 -3.87
CA CYS A 232 -10.35 -0.91 -4.77
C CYS A 232 -9.62 0.43 -4.97
N ALA A 233 -9.58 0.92 -6.21
CA ALA A 233 -9.14 2.27 -6.51
C ALA A 233 -10.04 3.28 -5.80
N PHE A 234 -9.48 4.42 -5.36
CA PHE A 234 -10.23 5.46 -4.64
C PHE A 234 -10.96 6.42 -5.59
N GLU A 235 -10.47 6.54 -6.81
CA GLU A 235 -10.92 7.50 -7.81
C GLU A 235 -12.29 7.22 -8.43
N PRO A 236 -12.67 5.95 -8.71
CA PRO A 236 -13.94 5.65 -9.35
C PRO A 236 -15.16 6.07 -8.53
N ASN A 237 -16.22 6.41 -9.23
CA ASN A 237 -17.51 6.67 -8.60
C ASN A 237 -18.26 5.35 -8.32
N TRP A 238 -17.91 4.70 -7.23
CA TRP A 238 -18.50 3.44 -6.80
C TRP A 238 -20.00 3.60 -6.46
N ASN A 239 -20.81 2.64 -6.84
CA ASN A 239 -22.26 2.64 -6.61
C ASN A 239 -22.75 1.27 -6.08
N LEU A 240 -24.05 1.15 -5.82
CA LEU A 240 -24.65 -0.08 -5.29
C LEU A 240 -24.56 -1.27 -6.26
N GLU A 241 -24.58 -1.05 -7.59
CA GLU A 241 -24.42 -2.14 -8.56
C GLU A 241 -23.01 -2.73 -8.46
N HIS A 242 -21.99 -1.87 -8.37
CA HIS A 242 -20.62 -2.29 -8.11
C HIS A 242 -20.51 -3.03 -6.77
N ALA A 243 -21.17 -2.56 -5.72
CA ALA A 243 -21.12 -3.19 -4.40
C ALA A 243 -21.77 -4.60 -4.41
N ARG A 244 -22.88 -4.77 -5.11
CA ARG A 244 -23.55 -6.08 -5.28
C ARG A 244 -22.66 -7.07 -6.04
N LEU A 245 -22.09 -6.62 -7.15
CA LEU A 245 -21.17 -7.42 -7.94
C LEU A 245 -19.91 -7.78 -7.10
N PHE A 246 -19.35 -6.81 -6.37
CA PHE A 246 -18.19 -7.03 -5.52
C PHE A 246 -18.46 -8.07 -4.42
N TYR A 247 -19.63 -7.98 -3.78
CA TYR A 247 -20.03 -8.99 -2.80
C TYR A 247 -20.11 -10.40 -3.41
N GLN A 248 -20.69 -10.54 -4.60
CA GLN A 248 -20.81 -11.83 -5.31
C GLN A 248 -19.43 -12.39 -5.67
N GLU A 249 -18.54 -11.56 -6.21
CA GLU A 249 -17.16 -11.95 -6.54
C GLU A 249 -16.39 -12.37 -5.28
N LEU A 250 -16.50 -11.61 -4.19
CA LEU A 250 -15.88 -11.94 -2.91
C LEU A 250 -16.42 -13.23 -2.30
N LYS A 251 -17.73 -13.48 -2.39
CA LYS A 251 -18.34 -14.71 -1.90
C LYS A 251 -17.85 -15.93 -2.68
N THR A 252 -17.80 -15.82 -4.01
CA THR A 252 -17.26 -16.90 -4.87
C THR A 252 -15.76 -17.13 -4.59
N MET A 253 -15.02 -16.07 -4.35
CA MET A 253 -13.61 -16.15 -3.93
C MET A 253 -13.46 -16.81 -2.56
N ALA A 254 -14.33 -16.47 -1.61
CA ALA A 254 -14.35 -17.09 -0.28
C ALA A 254 -14.57 -18.60 -0.37
N ASP A 255 -15.53 -19.06 -1.16
CA ASP A 255 -15.76 -20.50 -1.39
C ASP A 255 -14.52 -21.18 -1.99
N HIS A 256 -13.85 -20.54 -2.95
CA HIS A 256 -12.60 -21.05 -3.51
C HIS A 256 -11.48 -21.16 -2.47
N LEU A 257 -11.29 -20.14 -1.63
CA LEU A 257 -10.27 -20.16 -0.57
C LEU A 257 -10.57 -21.22 0.51
N LEU A 258 -11.84 -21.41 0.85
CA LEU A 258 -12.30 -22.46 1.76
C LEU A 258 -12.07 -23.88 1.19
N GLU A 259 -12.25 -24.05 -0.13
CA GLU A 259 -11.93 -25.32 -0.81
C GLU A 259 -10.43 -25.60 -0.84
N LEU A 260 -9.59 -24.58 -1.06
CA LEU A 260 -8.14 -24.71 -1.00
C LEU A 260 -7.65 -25.08 0.40
N ASN A 261 -8.25 -24.45 1.42
CA ASN A 261 -7.92 -24.63 2.84
C ASN A 261 -6.41 -24.70 3.12
N ASP A 262 -5.68 -23.72 2.59
CA ASP A 262 -4.22 -23.63 2.69
C ASP A 262 -3.80 -22.22 3.21
N GLU A 263 -2.51 -21.91 3.09
CA GLU A 263 -1.93 -20.64 3.58
C GLU A 263 -2.23 -19.42 2.68
N THR A 264 -3.14 -19.55 1.70
CA THR A 264 -3.44 -18.43 0.79
C THR A 264 -4.09 -17.27 1.53
N THR A 265 -3.49 -16.10 1.39
CA THR A 265 -3.97 -14.86 1.99
C THR A 265 -4.34 -13.86 0.91
N VAL A 266 -5.55 -13.37 0.96
CA VAL A 266 -6.02 -12.26 0.12
C VAL A 266 -6.36 -11.08 1.02
N SER A 267 -5.73 -9.93 0.80
CA SER A 267 -5.88 -8.76 1.67
C SER A 267 -7.30 -8.17 1.73
N LEU A 268 -8.23 -8.72 0.96
CA LEU A 268 -9.66 -8.37 1.04
C LEU A 268 -10.37 -9.04 2.21
N PHE A 269 -9.80 -10.11 2.77
CA PHE A 269 -10.33 -10.82 3.92
C PHE A 269 -9.49 -10.54 5.17
N ASP A 270 -10.12 -9.92 6.17
CA ASP A 270 -9.51 -9.53 7.43
C ASP A 270 -10.54 -9.67 8.55
N ASP A 271 -10.23 -10.41 9.60
CA ASP A 271 -11.20 -10.84 10.62
C ASP A 271 -11.45 -9.83 11.74
N ASP A 272 -10.66 -8.76 11.82
CA ASP A 272 -10.74 -7.84 12.98
C ASP A 272 -11.05 -6.37 12.62
N ILE A 273 -11.20 -6.01 11.36
CA ILE A 273 -11.26 -4.58 10.99
C ILE A 273 -12.67 -4.00 10.85
N PHE A 274 -13.68 -4.78 10.53
CA PHE A 274 -15.05 -4.28 10.29
C PHE A 274 -15.89 -4.24 11.59
N LYS A 275 -15.62 -3.28 12.43
CA LYS A 275 -16.30 -3.05 13.71
C LYS A 275 -16.46 -1.55 14.01
N PRO A 276 -17.30 -1.16 14.98
CA PRO A 276 -17.43 0.23 15.39
C PRO A 276 -16.12 0.83 15.89
N MET A 277 -16.02 2.16 15.80
CA MET A 277 -14.93 2.91 16.42
C MET A 277 -15.07 2.93 17.93
N GLU A 278 -13.96 2.83 18.62
CA GLU A 278 -13.85 3.11 20.04
C GLU A 278 -13.39 4.56 20.25
N SER A 279 -13.70 5.15 21.39
CA SER A 279 -13.33 6.55 21.70
C SER A 279 -11.82 6.79 21.65
N THR A 280 -11.02 5.75 21.85
CA THR A 280 -9.55 5.76 21.79
C THR A 280 -9.00 5.59 20.37
N ASP A 281 -9.80 5.16 19.42
CA ASP A 281 -9.41 4.88 18.03
C ASP A 281 -9.29 6.18 17.20
N ASN A 282 -8.35 7.05 17.52
CA ASN A 282 -8.21 8.33 16.82
C ASN A 282 -7.04 8.39 15.84
N ASP A 283 -6.33 7.29 15.65
CA ASP A 283 -5.23 7.21 14.71
C ASP A 283 -5.71 7.30 13.25
N ASN A 284 -4.99 8.04 12.43
CA ASN A 284 -5.27 8.11 11.02
C ASN A 284 -5.00 6.75 10.36
N TYR A 285 -5.92 6.34 9.48
CA TYR A 285 -5.69 5.19 8.62
C TYR A 285 -4.52 5.42 7.67
N CYS A 286 -4.42 6.64 7.12
CA CYS A 286 -3.50 6.98 6.05
C CYS A 286 -2.27 7.72 6.56
N GLY A 287 -1.07 7.19 6.29
CA GLY A 287 0.21 7.84 6.63
C GLY A 287 0.49 9.15 5.90
N GLY A 288 -0.32 9.53 4.89
CA GLY A 288 -0.15 10.77 4.11
C GLY A 288 -0.42 12.07 4.87
N THR A 289 -0.68 12.01 6.17
CA THR A 289 -0.84 13.17 7.05
C THR A 289 0.24 13.25 8.13
N GLY A 290 1.39 12.56 7.97
CA GLY A 290 2.52 12.65 8.90
C GLY A 290 3.33 11.39 9.09
N GLY A 291 2.86 10.23 8.59
CA GLY A 291 3.55 8.95 8.68
C GLY A 291 4.49 8.63 7.50
N MET A 292 4.40 9.39 6.41
CA MET A 292 5.15 9.18 5.16
C MET A 292 5.85 10.46 4.74
N LEU A 293 6.93 10.31 3.99
CA LEU A 293 7.65 11.42 3.33
C LEU A 293 8.02 10.95 1.93
N ALA A 294 7.86 11.83 0.94
CA ALA A 294 8.17 11.51 -0.43
C ALA A 294 8.96 12.63 -1.10
N PHE A 295 9.96 12.27 -1.92
CA PHE A 295 10.77 13.19 -2.72
C PHE A 295 10.52 12.96 -4.19
N ASP A 296 10.29 14.03 -4.95
CA ASP A 296 10.23 13.96 -6.40
C ASP A 296 11.64 13.98 -7.05
N PRO A 297 11.77 13.84 -8.39
CA PRO A 297 13.08 13.82 -9.05
C PRO A 297 13.93 15.08 -8.83
N ASP A 298 13.32 16.22 -8.58
CA ASP A 298 14.01 17.49 -8.31
C ASP A 298 14.35 17.67 -6.82
N GLY A 299 13.91 16.73 -5.97
CA GLY A 299 14.16 16.77 -4.53
C GLY A 299 13.17 17.64 -3.75
N ILE A 300 12.03 17.99 -4.34
CA ILE A 300 10.93 18.60 -3.62
C ILE A 300 10.27 17.54 -2.74
N ALA A 301 9.89 17.91 -1.52
CA ALA A 301 9.36 17.00 -0.51
C ALA A 301 7.85 17.19 -0.29
N TYR A 302 7.16 16.06 -0.14
CA TYR A 302 5.71 15.97 0.03
C TYR A 302 5.35 15.03 1.17
N PRO A 303 4.20 15.18 1.85
CA PRO A 303 3.75 14.27 2.90
C PRO A 303 3.49 12.84 2.40
N CYS A 304 3.23 12.66 1.10
CA CYS A 304 3.05 11.38 0.42
C CYS A 304 3.19 11.58 -1.10
N LEU A 305 3.57 10.54 -1.81
CA LEU A 305 3.68 10.54 -3.28
C LEU A 305 2.39 11.01 -4.00
N ARG A 306 1.23 10.83 -3.39
CA ARG A 306 -0.07 11.21 -3.96
C ARG A 306 -0.35 12.73 -3.93
N TYR A 307 0.47 13.53 -3.23
CA TYR A 307 0.41 15.01 -3.26
C TYR A 307 1.36 15.62 -4.29
N MET A 308 2.09 14.81 -5.04
CA MET A 308 2.98 15.27 -6.12
C MET A 308 2.20 15.71 -7.36
N PRO A 309 2.75 16.62 -8.17
CA PRO A 309 2.13 17.04 -9.44
C PRO A 309 1.83 15.88 -10.40
N SER A 310 2.66 14.81 -10.37
CA SER A 310 2.44 13.62 -11.20
C SER A 310 1.16 12.85 -10.86
N SER A 311 0.65 13.02 -9.63
CA SER A 311 -0.50 12.26 -9.09
C SER A 311 -1.76 13.08 -8.93
N LEU A 312 -1.65 14.40 -8.76
CA LEU A 312 -2.78 15.33 -8.62
C LEU A 312 -3.32 15.76 -9.98
N GLY A 313 -4.59 16.19 -10.01
CA GLY A 313 -5.15 16.81 -11.20
C GLY A 313 -4.43 18.13 -11.54
N PRO A 314 -4.49 18.58 -12.80
CA PRO A 314 -3.69 19.72 -13.29
C PRO A 314 -3.99 21.04 -12.56
N ASP A 315 -5.20 21.20 -12.04
CA ASP A 315 -5.64 22.41 -11.36
C ASP A 315 -5.51 22.34 -9.84
N VAL A 316 -4.95 21.23 -9.30
CA VAL A 316 -4.78 21.03 -7.86
C VAL A 316 -3.33 21.33 -7.48
N PRO A 317 -3.06 22.35 -6.66
CA PRO A 317 -1.70 22.68 -6.26
C PRO A 317 -1.08 21.54 -5.45
N PRO A 318 0.20 21.20 -5.67
CA PRO A 318 0.89 20.18 -4.88
C PRO A 318 1.03 20.61 -3.42
N LEU A 319 0.98 19.66 -2.50
CA LEU A 319 1.16 19.93 -1.08
C LEU A 319 2.63 19.74 -0.69
N ILE A 320 3.41 20.82 -0.76
CA ILE A 320 4.85 20.82 -0.55
C ILE A 320 5.17 21.04 0.94
N CYS A 321 6.02 20.19 1.51
CA CYS A 321 6.51 20.34 2.88
C CYS A 321 7.98 20.76 2.98
N GLY A 322 8.64 20.98 1.85
CA GLY A 322 10.01 21.44 1.77
C GLY A 322 10.76 20.81 0.60
N SER A 323 12.04 20.55 0.79
CA SER A 323 12.92 19.92 -0.22
C SER A 323 14.05 19.16 0.46
N VAL A 324 14.95 18.58 -0.35
CA VAL A 324 16.20 17.97 0.13
C VAL A 324 17.13 18.93 0.89
N ASN A 325 16.83 20.23 0.92
CA ASN A 325 17.57 21.22 1.67
C ASN A 325 16.94 21.54 3.05
N GLY A 326 15.75 21.04 3.35
CA GLY A 326 15.06 21.23 4.62
C GLY A 326 13.56 20.95 4.54
N ILE A 327 13.00 20.40 5.61
CA ILE A 327 11.57 20.07 5.74
C ILE A 327 10.97 20.97 6.82
N PHE A 328 9.85 21.63 6.47
CA PHE A 328 9.12 22.54 7.36
C PHE A 328 9.95 23.72 7.93
N GLU A 329 10.98 24.15 7.22
CA GLU A 329 11.85 25.25 7.67
C GLU A 329 11.25 26.63 7.35
N GLU A 330 10.60 26.77 6.19
CA GLU A 330 9.94 28.00 5.78
C GLU A 330 8.62 28.21 6.55
N PRO A 331 8.20 29.47 6.81
CA PRO A 331 7.00 29.76 7.59
C PRO A 331 5.73 29.09 7.08
N GLU A 332 5.54 29.07 5.77
CA GLU A 332 4.39 28.41 5.12
C GLU A 332 4.41 26.89 5.30
N HIS A 333 5.58 26.29 5.24
CA HIS A 333 5.75 24.85 5.48
C HIS A 333 5.55 24.49 6.96
N LYS A 334 5.91 25.38 7.91
CA LYS A 334 5.62 25.20 9.34
C LYS A 334 4.12 25.20 9.61
N ALA A 335 3.38 26.15 9.01
CA ALA A 335 1.92 26.18 9.11
C ALA A 335 1.28 24.90 8.55
N LEU A 336 1.82 24.34 7.47
CA LEU A 336 1.40 23.05 6.92
C LEU A 336 1.68 21.91 7.91
N LYS A 337 2.84 21.91 8.57
CA LYS A 337 3.16 20.90 9.61
C LYS A 337 2.11 20.90 10.72
N ASP A 338 1.84 22.08 11.29
CA ASP A 338 0.85 22.23 12.38
C ASP A 338 -0.54 21.79 11.92
N TYR A 339 -0.90 22.10 10.69
CA TYR A 339 -2.15 21.64 10.10
C TYR A 339 -2.22 20.11 9.96
N LEU A 340 -1.18 19.46 9.39
CA LEU A 340 -1.12 18.02 9.22
C LEU A 340 -1.14 17.29 10.58
N ASP A 341 -0.42 17.81 11.58
CA ASP A 341 -0.40 17.29 12.96
C ASP A 341 -1.79 17.36 13.64
N SER A 342 -2.60 18.34 13.26
CA SER A 342 -3.96 18.51 13.78
C SER A 342 -4.98 17.52 13.22
N ILE A 343 -4.65 16.84 12.10
CA ILE A 343 -5.56 15.93 11.41
C ILE A 343 -5.62 14.60 12.16
N THR A 344 -6.83 14.24 12.56
CA THR A 344 -7.12 12.97 13.22
C THR A 344 -8.19 12.21 12.44
N ARG A 345 -8.38 10.95 12.73
CA ARG A 345 -9.49 10.15 12.18
C ARG A 345 -10.84 10.82 12.47
N ARG A 346 -11.01 11.35 13.68
CA ARG A 346 -12.24 12.04 14.08
C ARG A 346 -12.47 13.33 13.28
N SER A 347 -11.44 14.16 13.12
CA SER A 347 -11.57 15.43 12.39
C SER A 347 -11.85 15.25 10.90
N GLN A 348 -11.38 14.14 10.30
CA GLN A 348 -11.68 13.79 8.91
C GLN A 348 -13.09 13.21 8.71
N SER A 349 -13.69 12.63 9.75
CA SER A 349 -14.97 11.92 9.69
C SER A 349 -16.14 12.84 9.98
N THR A 350 -17.25 12.69 9.23
CA THR A 350 -18.56 13.17 9.66
C THR A 350 -19.03 12.39 10.88
N ASP A 351 -20.06 12.86 11.61
CA ASP A 351 -20.64 12.11 12.72
C ASP A 351 -21.17 10.76 12.25
N GLU A 352 -21.84 10.71 11.10
CA GLU A 352 -22.31 9.47 10.46
C GLU A 352 -21.16 8.48 10.17
N CYS A 353 -20.01 8.97 9.66
CA CYS A 353 -18.83 8.13 9.42
C CYS A 353 -18.19 7.64 10.72
N TRP A 354 -18.18 8.48 11.75
CA TRP A 354 -17.61 8.12 13.06
C TRP A 354 -18.44 7.06 13.78
N GLU A 355 -19.75 7.20 13.73
CA GLU A 355 -20.70 6.28 14.36
C GLU A 355 -21.02 5.04 13.51
N CYS A 356 -20.49 4.97 12.31
CA CYS A 356 -20.74 3.85 11.41
C CYS A 356 -20.29 2.52 12.04
N PRO A 357 -21.13 1.49 12.02
CA PRO A 357 -20.87 0.21 12.71
C PRO A 357 -19.70 -0.59 12.12
N ILE A 358 -19.18 -0.22 10.96
CA ILE A 358 -18.01 -0.83 10.32
C ILE A 358 -16.85 0.14 10.15
N ALA A 359 -16.87 1.28 10.84
CA ALA A 359 -15.95 2.40 10.60
C ALA A 359 -14.47 2.04 10.72
N LYS A 360 -14.11 1.12 11.63
CA LYS A 360 -12.70 0.74 11.87
C LYS A 360 -12.03 0.14 10.65
N GLY A 361 -12.77 -0.59 9.81
CA GLY A 361 -12.27 -1.22 8.59
C GLY A 361 -12.27 -0.33 7.34
N CYS A 362 -12.78 0.90 7.42
CA CYS A 362 -12.86 1.77 6.26
C CYS A 362 -11.51 2.42 5.93
N ALA A 363 -11.02 2.18 4.73
CA ALA A 363 -9.84 2.83 4.16
C ALA A 363 -10.22 4.09 3.37
N TRP A 364 -9.31 5.08 3.32
CA TRP A 364 -9.43 6.26 2.47
C TRP A 364 -8.04 6.80 2.08
N CYS A 365 -8.00 7.68 1.08
CA CYS A 365 -6.79 8.36 0.66
C CYS A 365 -6.88 9.85 0.99
N SER A 366 -6.00 10.35 1.88
CA SER A 366 -5.99 11.77 2.27
C SER A 366 -5.64 12.70 1.11
N ALA A 367 -4.82 12.27 0.16
CA ALA A 367 -4.51 13.06 -1.03
C ALA A 367 -5.68 13.07 -2.03
N TRP A 368 -6.47 12.00 -2.12
CA TRP A 368 -7.71 12.01 -2.89
C TRP A 368 -8.75 12.96 -2.25
N ASN A 369 -8.84 12.95 -0.92
CA ASN A 369 -9.63 13.96 -0.19
C ASN A 369 -9.20 15.37 -0.56
N TYR A 370 -7.89 15.63 -0.55
CA TYR A 370 -7.32 16.92 -0.91
C TYR A 370 -7.67 17.32 -2.35
N GLN A 371 -7.55 16.41 -3.29
CA GLN A 371 -7.91 16.66 -4.68
C GLN A 371 -9.38 17.04 -4.86
N LEU A 372 -10.28 16.37 -4.12
CA LEU A 372 -11.72 16.63 -4.26
C LEU A 372 -12.21 17.87 -3.50
N TYR A 373 -11.61 18.16 -2.35
CA TYR A 373 -12.15 19.13 -1.40
C TYR A 373 -11.20 20.28 -1.08
N GLY A 374 -9.98 20.28 -1.64
CA GLY A 374 -8.94 21.25 -1.28
C GLY A 374 -8.36 21.06 0.12
N THR A 375 -8.71 19.97 0.80
CA THR A 375 -8.24 19.66 2.16
C THR A 375 -8.11 18.16 2.38
N PRO A 376 -7.00 17.66 2.97
CA PRO A 376 -6.90 16.28 3.40
C PRO A 376 -7.80 15.96 4.61
N ASN A 377 -8.28 16.98 5.34
CA ASN A 377 -9.07 16.84 6.56
C ASN A 377 -10.59 16.76 6.30
N LYS A 378 -10.98 16.10 5.21
CA LYS A 378 -12.38 15.81 4.90
C LYS A 378 -12.45 14.49 4.13
N ARG A 379 -13.11 13.51 4.72
CA ARG A 379 -13.17 12.14 4.18
C ARG A 379 -14.08 12.05 2.96
N CYS A 380 -13.57 11.48 1.87
CA CYS A 380 -14.37 11.08 0.73
C CYS A 380 -15.10 9.77 1.03
N THR A 381 -16.38 9.70 0.69
CA THR A 381 -17.26 8.55 0.98
C THR A 381 -17.69 7.76 -0.26
N ASN A 382 -17.19 8.10 -1.44
CA ASN A 382 -17.53 7.42 -2.71
C ASN A 382 -17.27 5.89 -2.67
N ILE A 383 -16.29 5.44 -1.90
CA ILE A 383 -15.92 4.03 -1.76
C ILE A 383 -16.69 3.30 -0.64
N CYS A 384 -17.56 4.00 0.11
CA CYS A 384 -18.26 3.46 1.28
C CYS A 384 -19.04 2.17 0.98
N VAL A 385 -19.74 2.12 -0.17
CA VAL A 385 -20.53 0.95 -0.58
C VAL A 385 -19.67 -0.31 -0.78
N MET A 386 -18.42 -0.15 -1.23
CA MET A 386 -17.49 -1.25 -1.40
C MET A 386 -17.00 -1.80 -0.04
N HIS A 387 -16.78 -0.92 0.95
CA HIS A 387 -16.47 -1.37 2.30
C HIS A 387 -17.63 -2.11 2.96
N LYS A 388 -18.87 -1.69 2.74
CA LYS A 388 -20.07 -2.41 3.21
C LYS A 388 -20.17 -3.80 2.57
N ALA A 389 -19.99 -3.91 1.26
CA ALA A 389 -19.96 -5.21 0.57
C ALA A 389 -18.84 -6.13 1.08
N ARG A 390 -17.64 -5.57 1.26
CA ARG A 390 -16.49 -6.30 1.80
C ARG A 390 -16.75 -6.78 3.23
N SER A 391 -17.38 -5.99 4.10
CA SER A 391 -17.68 -6.41 5.47
C SER A 391 -18.62 -7.61 5.51
N LEU A 392 -19.66 -7.64 4.66
CA LEU A 392 -20.57 -8.78 4.54
C LEU A 392 -19.86 -10.06 4.05
N ALA A 393 -18.99 -9.92 3.05
CA ALA A 393 -18.21 -11.05 2.53
C ALA A 393 -17.20 -11.59 3.56
N ASN A 394 -16.66 -10.72 4.42
CA ASN A 394 -15.77 -11.13 5.50
C ASN A 394 -16.54 -11.93 6.58
N VAL A 395 -17.77 -11.53 6.93
CA VAL A 395 -18.65 -12.32 7.82
C VAL A 395 -18.86 -13.71 7.25
N TYR A 396 -19.13 -13.83 5.94
CA TYR A 396 -19.30 -15.11 5.27
C TYR A 396 -18.05 -15.99 5.35
N TYR A 397 -16.91 -15.44 4.91
CA TYR A 397 -15.64 -16.18 4.80
C TYR A 397 -15.15 -16.65 6.17
N TRP A 398 -14.98 -15.72 7.12
CA TRP A 398 -14.33 -16.03 8.40
C TRP A 398 -15.14 -16.96 9.28
N ASN A 399 -16.48 -16.81 9.33
CA ASN A 399 -17.31 -17.73 10.13
C ASN A 399 -17.31 -19.15 9.56
N LYS A 400 -17.28 -19.29 8.23
CA LYS A 400 -17.11 -20.62 7.60
C LYS A 400 -15.70 -21.18 7.86
N TRP A 401 -14.67 -20.34 7.73
CA TRP A 401 -13.29 -20.75 7.97
C TRP A 401 -13.06 -21.18 9.41
N TYR A 402 -13.54 -20.43 10.40
CA TYR A 402 -13.47 -20.80 11.82
C TYR A 402 -14.14 -22.14 12.08
N LYS A 403 -15.33 -22.33 11.56
CA LYS A 403 -16.09 -23.58 11.71
C LYS A 403 -15.35 -24.78 11.09
N GLN A 404 -14.79 -24.58 9.89
CA GLN A 404 -14.04 -25.59 9.16
C GLN A 404 -12.75 -25.99 9.87
N ASN A 405 -12.07 -25.05 10.51
CA ASN A 405 -10.80 -25.26 11.19
C ASN A 405 -10.94 -25.50 12.70
N GLY A 406 -12.16 -25.60 13.23
CA GLY A 406 -12.42 -25.89 14.65
C GLY A 406 -12.01 -24.76 15.59
N GLU A 407 -12.00 -23.53 15.10
CA GLU A 407 -11.68 -22.32 15.87
C GLU A 407 -12.93 -21.84 16.65
N ASP A 408 -12.76 -21.58 17.95
CA ASP A 408 -13.83 -20.99 18.78
C ASP A 408 -13.84 -19.46 18.66
N LYS A 409 -14.00 -18.99 17.43
CA LYS A 409 -14.08 -17.57 17.07
C LYS A 409 -15.29 -17.31 16.22
N LYS A 410 -15.79 -16.08 16.27
CA LYS A 410 -16.89 -15.61 15.43
C LYS A 410 -16.65 -14.18 14.98
N MET A 411 -16.87 -13.93 13.70
CA MET A 411 -16.94 -12.59 13.17
C MET A 411 -18.37 -12.09 13.22
N LYS A 412 -18.60 -11.05 14.03
CA LYS A 412 -19.91 -10.44 14.20
C LYS A 412 -20.32 -9.64 12.98
N MET A 413 -21.56 -9.76 12.55
CA MET A 413 -22.16 -8.91 11.53
C MET A 413 -22.61 -7.59 12.19
N TRP A 414 -21.86 -6.51 11.90
CA TRP A 414 -22.14 -5.19 12.45
C TRP A 414 -23.05 -4.34 11.57
N LEU A 415 -23.10 -4.63 10.26
CA LEU A 415 -23.87 -3.82 9.30
C LEU A 415 -25.39 -3.98 9.56
N PRO A 416 -26.15 -2.88 9.70
CA PRO A 416 -27.59 -2.93 9.90
C PRO A 416 -28.31 -3.61 8.73
N LYS A 417 -29.43 -4.28 9.03
CA LYS A 417 -30.24 -5.01 8.03
C LYS A 417 -30.61 -4.13 6.84
N GLU A 418 -31.09 -2.92 7.10
CA GLU A 418 -31.51 -1.98 6.05
C GLU A 418 -30.39 -1.63 5.07
N GLU A 419 -29.16 -1.51 5.56
CA GLU A 419 -27.97 -1.24 4.74
C GLU A 419 -27.49 -2.50 4.00
N ALA A 420 -27.52 -3.64 4.69
CA ALA A 420 -27.14 -4.92 4.09
C ALA A 420 -28.07 -5.29 2.92
N LEU A 421 -29.39 -5.10 3.06
CA LEU A 421 -30.36 -5.40 2.01
C LEU A 421 -30.27 -4.51 0.76
N GLN A 422 -29.50 -3.42 0.80
CA GLN A 422 -29.16 -2.69 -0.42
C GLN A 422 -28.17 -3.46 -1.29
N ILE A 423 -27.40 -4.37 -0.70
CA ILE A 423 -26.30 -5.11 -1.36
C ILE A 423 -26.66 -6.57 -1.59
N ILE A 424 -27.29 -7.23 -0.61
CA ILE A 424 -27.61 -8.66 -0.60
C ILE A 424 -29.12 -8.88 -0.47
N SER A 425 -29.58 -10.11 -0.80
CA SER A 425 -30.98 -10.51 -0.58
C SER A 425 -31.32 -10.77 0.89
N GLU A 426 -32.61 -10.84 1.20
CA GLU A 426 -33.11 -11.21 2.54
C GLU A 426 -32.60 -12.60 2.97
N ASP A 427 -32.68 -13.59 2.08
CA ASP A 427 -32.22 -14.96 2.35
C ASP A 427 -30.72 -14.99 2.68
N GLU A 428 -29.93 -14.21 1.94
CA GLU A 428 -28.50 -14.08 2.14
C GLU A 428 -28.21 -13.40 3.51
N TYR A 429 -28.97 -12.36 3.85
CA TYR A 429 -28.85 -11.69 5.13
C TYR A 429 -29.11 -12.64 6.30
N GLU A 430 -30.21 -13.41 6.26
CA GLU A 430 -30.55 -14.36 7.31
C GLU A 430 -29.48 -15.49 7.41
N MET A 431 -28.93 -15.94 6.30
CA MET A 431 -27.81 -16.89 6.28
C MET A 431 -26.56 -16.31 6.97
N LEU A 432 -26.15 -15.06 6.65
CA LEU A 432 -25.00 -14.41 7.29
C LEU A 432 -25.24 -14.19 8.79
N LYS A 433 -26.46 -13.77 9.15
CA LYS A 433 -26.84 -13.59 10.54
C LYS A 433 -26.68 -14.89 11.33
N LYS A 434 -27.22 -15.98 10.80
CA LYS A 434 -27.09 -17.31 11.40
C LYS A 434 -25.63 -17.72 11.55
N LEU A 435 -24.79 -17.53 10.53
CA LEU A 435 -23.33 -17.82 10.59
C LEU A 435 -22.62 -16.99 11.66
N SER A 436 -23.06 -15.76 11.92
CA SER A 436 -22.44 -14.88 12.93
C SER A 436 -22.90 -15.17 14.37
N GLU A 437 -23.99 -15.93 14.55
CA GLU A 437 -24.57 -16.29 15.84
C GLU A 437 -24.21 -17.73 16.26
N GLU A 438 -24.12 -18.68 15.32
CA GLU A 438 -23.73 -20.08 15.53
C GLU A 438 -22.24 -20.24 15.85
#